data_69d2aeed756657c86a07215c012d420a
#
_entry.id   69d2aeed756657c86a07215c012d420a
#
_cell.length_a   1.000
_cell.length_b   1.000
_cell.length_c   1.000
_cell.angle_alpha   90.00
_cell.angle_beta   90.00
_cell.angle_gamma   90.00
#
_symmetry.space_group_name_H-M   'P 1'
#
loop_
_entity.id
_entity.type
_entity.pdbx_description
1 polymer ?
#
loop_
_entity_poly.entity_id
_entity_poly.type
_entity_poly.pdbx_seq_one_letter_code
_entity_poly.pdbx_strand_id
1 'polypeptide(L)'
;MSAVIAFAAAIFHHLDVARGAMRLAAIGVVLSPILLIPDLGRPRLFINMLRVFKPQSAMSMGAWILTAFGACVVPGVIVLELHAHQIIAFDEVLRIAAGILIFGSAIFGTLLGTYTGVLIGATAIPAWFLHRVLLPIHFGVAGLGSAAALLELLGQRIAPLNAIGFFAATIESALLFWLTMDKHGAADRAIHEHSSGWLIRIGEILSGPLALVLRFFGLVPLAAISFLIGALISRFGWIAVGKVSGSDPESVFAAER
;
A
#
# COMPACT_ATOMS: atom_id res chain seq x y z
N MET A 1 2.32 4.30 2.65
CA MET A 1 1.42 4.22 3.84
C MET A 1 2.14 4.43 5.18
N SER A 2 3.38 3.99 5.37
CA SER A 2 4.13 4.30 6.61
C SER A 2 4.24 5.80 6.90
N ALA A 3 4.35 6.65 5.87
CA ALA A 3 4.34 8.11 6.04
C ALA A 3 3.02 8.67 6.62
N VAL A 4 1.89 8.00 6.38
CA VAL A 4 0.60 8.35 7.03
C VAL A 4 0.67 8.09 8.53
N ILE A 5 1.25 6.94 8.92
CA ILE A 5 1.49 6.62 10.32
C ILE A 5 2.49 7.62 10.94
N ALA A 6 3.52 8.01 10.19
CA ALA A 6 4.48 9.02 10.65
C ALA A 6 3.80 10.37 10.94
N PHE A 7 2.91 10.81 10.06
CA PHE A 7 2.15 12.05 10.24
C PHE A 7 1.22 11.98 11.46
N ALA A 8 0.45 10.90 11.58
CA ALA A 8 -0.40 10.69 12.75
C ALA A 8 0.42 10.65 14.05
N ALA A 9 1.54 9.90 14.06
CA ALA A 9 2.42 9.83 15.22
C ALA A 9 3.05 11.20 15.59
N ALA A 10 3.38 12.02 14.59
CA ALA A 10 3.90 13.37 14.82
C ALA A 10 2.84 14.29 15.47
N ILE A 11 1.57 14.22 15.04
CA ILE A 11 0.45 14.98 15.66
C ILE A 11 0.26 14.59 17.12
N PHE A 12 0.35 13.29 17.43
CA PHE A 12 0.20 12.78 18.80
C PHE A 12 1.51 12.79 19.61
N HIS A 13 2.55 13.49 19.15
CA HIS A 13 3.85 13.63 19.81
C HIS A 13 4.63 12.32 20.06
N HIS A 14 4.33 11.27 19.31
CA HIS A 14 5.08 10.01 19.29
C HIS A 14 6.25 10.06 18.29
N LEU A 15 7.27 10.89 18.56
CA LEU A 15 8.35 11.18 17.62
C LEU A 15 9.18 9.94 17.24
N ASP A 16 9.36 8.99 18.17
CA ASP A 16 10.10 7.75 17.88
C ASP A 16 9.37 6.87 16.84
N VAL A 17 8.03 6.80 16.94
CA VAL A 17 7.21 6.10 15.96
C VAL A 17 7.21 6.84 14.64
N ALA A 18 7.08 8.17 14.66
CA ALA A 18 7.14 9.00 13.45
C ALA A 18 8.48 8.79 12.72
N ARG A 19 9.61 8.78 13.45
CA ARG A 19 10.93 8.51 12.90
C ARG A 19 11.05 7.10 12.32
N GLY A 20 10.60 6.08 13.04
CA GLY A 20 10.58 4.70 12.55
C GLY A 20 9.74 4.54 11.27
N ALA A 21 8.57 5.16 11.23
CA ALA A 21 7.69 5.15 10.08
C ALA A 21 8.27 5.90 8.86
N MET A 22 8.97 7.03 9.10
CA MET A 22 9.69 7.75 8.03
C MET A 22 10.88 6.97 7.49
N ARG A 23 11.62 6.22 8.35
CA ARG A 23 12.68 5.29 7.90
C ARG A 23 12.12 4.22 6.97
N LEU A 24 10.99 3.58 7.32
CA LEU A 24 10.31 2.63 6.45
C LEU A 24 9.86 3.27 5.13
N ALA A 25 9.37 4.50 5.17
CA ALA A 25 9.02 5.26 3.97
C ALA A 25 10.26 5.48 3.08
N ALA A 26 11.40 5.86 3.66
CA ALA A 26 12.65 6.07 2.94
C ALA A 26 13.19 4.79 2.29
N ILE A 27 13.12 3.65 3.00
CA ILE A 27 13.45 2.33 2.42
C ILE A 27 12.56 2.07 1.21
N GLY A 28 11.25 2.34 1.31
CA GLY A 28 10.30 2.19 0.21
C GLY A 28 10.63 3.09 -0.99
N VAL A 29 11.04 4.34 -0.76
CA VAL A 29 11.47 5.28 -1.82
C VAL A 29 12.67 4.76 -2.60
N VAL A 30 13.62 4.11 -1.92
CA VAL A 30 14.81 3.53 -2.57
C VAL A 30 14.47 2.23 -3.29
N LEU A 31 13.72 1.34 -2.64
CA LEU A 31 13.40 0.02 -3.21
C LEU A 31 12.44 0.12 -4.40
N SER A 32 11.48 1.07 -4.39
CA SER A 32 10.48 1.17 -5.46
C SER A 32 11.09 1.39 -6.85
N PRO A 33 11.99 2.35 -7.08
CA PRO A 33 12.66 2.48 -8.39
C PRO A 33 13.52 1.29 -8.74
N ILE A 34 14.25 0.71 -7.77
CA ILE A 34 15.12 -0.44 -7.97
C ILE A 34 14.33 -1.64 -8.50
N LEU A 35 13.11 -1.86 -8.01
CA LEU A 35 12.24 -2.93 -8.46
C LEU A 35 11.50 -2.58 -9.76
N LEU A 36 11.13 -1.30 -9.93
CA LEU A 36 10.36 -0.84 -11.07
C LEU A 36 11.19 -0.74 -12.36
N ILE A 37 12.43 -0.23 -12.27
CA ILE A 37 13.28 0.03 -13.45
C ILE A 37 13.60 -1.24 -14.26
N PRO A 38 13.95 -2.40 -13.65
CA PRO A 38 14.20 -3.62 -14.39
C PRO A 38 12.96 -4.19 -15.10
N ASP A 39 11.76 -3.95 -14.53
CA ASP A 39 10.49 -4.41 -15.10
C ASP A 39 10.06 -3.58 -16.33
N LEU A 40 10.64 -2.40 -16.51
CA LEU A 40 10.48 -1.60 -17.71
C LEU A 40 11.25 -2.24 -18.88
N GLY A 41 10.58 -2.62 -19.94
CA GLY A 41 11.22 -3.22 -21.12
C GLY A 41 12.40 -2.40 -21.70
N ARG A 42 12.53 -1.12 -21.34
CA ARG A 42 13.63 -0.22 -21.70
C ARG A 42 14.04 0.63 -20.49
N PRO A 43 14.83 0.10 -19.55
CA PRO A 43 15.18 0.77 -18.29
C PRO A 43 15.89 2.12 -18.47
N ARG A 44 16.68 2.29 -19.54
CA ARG A 44 17.37 3.55 -19.86
C ARG A 44 16.43 4.72 -20.15
N LEU A 45 15.18 4.44 -20.50
CA LEU A 45 14.18 5.49 -20.80
C LEU A 45 13.35 5.89 -19.57
N PHE A 46 13.63 5.32 -18.40
CA PHE A 46 12.91 5.67 -17.15
C PHE A 46 12.95 7.18 -16.87
N ILE A 47 14.11 7.83 -17.03
CA ILE A 47 14.27 9.28 -16.81
C ILE A 47 13.39 10.11 -17.76
N ASN A 48 13.12 9.61 -18.97
CA ASN A 48 12.25 10.31 -19.91
C ASN A 48 10.78 10.36 -19.45
N MET A 49 10.35 9.46 -18.58
CA MET A 49 9.00 9.49 -17.98
C MET A 49 8.83 10.69 -17.05
N LEU A 50 9.93 11.17 -16.44
CA LEU A 50 9.93 12.37 -15.58
C LEU A 50 10.09 13.66 -16.37
N ARG A 51 10.47 13.59 -17.65
CA ARG A 51 10.67 14.78 -18.51
C ARG A 51 9.36 15.40 -18.96
N VAL A 52 8.30 14.59 -19.12
CA VAL A 52 7.00 15.07 -19.63
C VAL A 52 5.90 14.56 -18.70
N PHE A 53 5.17 15.50 -18.09
CA PHE A 53 4.00 15.18 -17.29
C PHE A 53 2.79 14.92 -18.20
N LYS A 54 2.27 13.69 -18.17
CA LYS A 54 1.08 13.29 -18.93
C LYS A 54 -0.01 12.80 -17.95
N PRO A 55 -0.99 13.64 -17.59
CA PRO A 55 -2.03 13.27 -16.62
C PRO A 55 -2.95 12.15 -17.11
N GLN A 56 -3.06 11.93 -18.42
CA GLN A 56 -3.86 10.85 -18.99
C GLN A 56 -3.14 9.49 -18.93
N SER A 57 -1.83 9.46 -18.61
CA SER A 57 -1.07 8.23 -18.48
C SER A 57 -0.92 7.85 -17.01
N ALA A 58 -1.54 6.75 -16.59
CA ALA A 58 -1.42 6.24 -15.23
C ALA A 58 0.06 6.02 -14.85
N MET A 59 0.88 5.48 -15.75
CA MET A 59 2.31 5.25 -15.52
C MET A 59 3.09 6.55 -15.29
N SER A 60 2.80 7.62 -16.05
CA SER A 60 3.42 8.94 -15.86
C SER A 60 3.00 9.54 -14.50
N MET A 61 1.73 9.44 -14.14
CA MET A 61 1.22 9.91 -12.85
C MET A 61 1.94 9.22 -11.68
N GLY A 62 2.12 7.89 -11.75
CA GLY A 62 2.83 7.13 -10.70
C GLY A 62 4.29 7.55 -10.55
N ALA A 63 5.00 7.79 -11.66
CA ALA A 63 6.40 8.25 -11.61
C ALA A 63 6.53 9.62 -10.94
N TRP A 64 5.62 10.55 -11.23
CA TRP A 64 5.60 11.87 -10.61
C TRP A 64 5.20 11.84 -9.14
N ILE A 65 4.20 11.01 -8.77
CA ILE A 65 3.80 10.81 -7.36
C ILE A 65 4.97 10.20 -6.57
N LEU A 66 5.67 9.21 -7.12
CA LEU A 66 6.84 8.60 -6.47
C LEU A 66 7.97 9.62 -6.28
N THR A 67 8.22 10.47 -7.28
CA THR A 67 9.24 11.53 -7.19
C THR A 67 8.88 12.56 -6.12
N ALA A 68 7.63 13.04 -6.11
CA ALA A 68 7.15 13.98 -5.09
C ALA A 68 7.18 13.36 -3.68
N PHE A 69 6.82 12.08 -3.57
CA PHE A 69 6.94 11.33 -2.33
C PHE A 69 8.39 11.29 -1.83
N GLY A 70 9.33 10.94 -2.71
CA GLY A 70 10.76 10.93 -2.39
C GLY A 70 11.30 12.31 -1.98
N ALA A 71 10.88 13.35 -2.69
CA ALA A 71 11.26 14.74 -2.39
C ALA A 71 10.78 15.22 -1.01
N CYS A 72 9.70 14.65 -0.47
CA CYS A 72 9.24 14.92 0.89
C CYS A 72 9.91 13.99 1.91
N VAL A 73 9.97 12.69 1.63
CA VAL A 73 10.46 11.67 2.58
C VAL A 73 11.94 11.81 2.86
N VAL A 74 12.78 12.00 1.82
CA VAL A 74 14.24 12.02 2.00
C VAL A 74 14.69 13.17 2.90
N PRO A 75 14.35 14.44 2.64
CA PRO A 75 14.73 15.52 3.56
C PRO A 75 14.01 15.39 4.91
N GLY A 76 12.76 14.89 4.95
CA GLY A 76 12.04 14.68 6.20
C GLY A 76 12.73 13.68 7.12
N VAL A 77 13.20 12.55 6.61
CA VAL A 77 13.93 11.58 7.42
C VAL A 77 15.29 12.13 7.85
N ILE A 78 16.00 12.85 6.98
CA ILE A 78 17.29 13.47 7.32
C ILE A 78 17.13 14.44 8.49
N VAL A 79 16.15 15.33 8.44
CA VAL A 79 15.90 16.30 9.52
C VAL A 79 15.59 15.59 10.84
N LEU A 80 14.73 14.57 10.82
CA LEU A 80 14.38 13.80 12.03
C LEU A 80 15.59 13.04 12.61
N GLU A 81 16.47 12.50 11.76
CA GLU A 81 17.67 11.80 12.22
C GLU A 81 18.71 12.76 12.79
N LEU A 82 18.99 13.88 12.12
CA LEU A 82 19.92 14.88 12.59
C LEU A 82 19.50 15.47 13.94
N HIS A 83 18.21 15.69 14.13
CA HIS A 83 17.67 16.11 15.41
C HIS A 83 17.80 15.01 16.48
N ALA A 84 17.48 13.77 16.16
CA ALA A 84 17.55 12.65 17.10
C ALA A 84 18.99 12.39 17.59
N HIS A 85 19.97 12.64 16.73
CA HIS A 85 21.41 12.58 17.07
C HIS A 85 21.98 13.86 17.68
N GLN A 86 21.12 14.85 17.98
CA GLN A 86 21.50 16.15 18.57
C GLN A 86 22.52 16.94 17.73
N ILE A 87 22.58 16.67 16.41
CA ILE A 87 23.47 17.39 15.49
C ILE A 87 22.91 18.78 15.18
N ILE A 88 21.57 18.90 15.13
CA ILE A 88 20.86 20.16 14.88
C ILE A 88 19.89 20.44 16.00
N ALA A 89 19.78 21.70 16.42
CA ALA A 89 18.73 22.16 17.30
C ALA A 89 17.38 22.18 16.55
N PHE A 90 16.30 21.78 17.22
CA PHE A 90 14.96 21.78 16.63
C PHE A 90 14.28 23.13 16.92
N ASP A 91 14.75 24.16 16.23
CA ASP A 91 14.14 25.48 16.31
C ASP A 91 12.75 25.50 15.65
N GLU A 92 12.02 26.61 15.82
CA GLU A 92 10.66 26.75 15.31
C GLU A 92 10.57 26.56 13.78
N VAL A 93 11.54 27.09 13.05
CA VAL A 93 11.57 27.01 11.57
C VAL A 93 11.75 25.57 11.12
N LEU A 94 12.69 24.86 11.74
CA LEU A 94 12.99 23.48 11.39
C LEU A 94 11.83 22.55 11.77
N ARG A 95 11.14 22.82 12.88
CA ARG A 95 9.94 22.10 13.30
C ARG A 95 8.81 22.26 12.30
N ILE A 96 8.56 23.47 11.81
CA ILE A 96 7.56 23.77 10.77
C ILE A 96 7.95 23.05 9.46
N ALA A 97 9.20 23.15 9.04
CA ALA A 97 9.68 22.50 7.83
C ALA A 97 9.53 20.98 7.89
N ALA A 98 9.90 20.34 9.01
CA ALA A 98 9.71 18.91 9.24
C ALA A 98 8.22 18.53 9.19
N GLY A 99 7.35 19.33 9.81
CA GLY A 99 5.90 19.14 9.75
C GLY A 99 5.35 19.15 8.33
N ILE A 100 5.76 20.12 7.51
CA ILE A 100 5.38 20.22 6.09
C ILE A 100 5.86 19.00 5.29
N LEU A 101 7.11 18.58 5.51
CA LEU A 101 7.68 17.41 4.82
C LEU A 101 6.96 16.11 5.21
N ILE A 102 6.66 15.90 6.49
CA ILE A 102 5.92 14.73 6.97
C ILE A 102 4.50 14.75 6.42
N PHE A 103 3.82 15.89 6.43
CA PHE A 103 2.48 16.05 5.87
C PHE A 103 2.45 15.77 4.35
N GLY A 104 3.39 16.36 3.60
CA GLY A 104 3.54 16.08 2.17
C GLY A 104 3.82 14.59 1.90
N SER A 105 4.67 13.97 2.71
CA SER A 105 4.94 12.53 2.65
C SER A 105 3.69 11.70 2.89
N ALA A 106 2.81 12.10 3.81
CA ALA A 106 1.55 11.40 4.07
C ALA A 106 0.61 11.49 2.87
N ILE A 107 0.44 12.66 2.26
CA ILE A 107 -0.39 12.85 1.07
C ILE A 107 0.12 11.98 -0.09
N PHE A 108 1.37 12.16 -0.49
CA PHE A 108 1.94 11.42 -1.62
C PHE A 108 2.08 9.92 -1.32
N GLY A 109 2.30 9.55 -0.05
CA GLY A 109 2.32 8.16 0.41
C GLY A 109 0.95 7.49 0.32
N THR A 110 -0.15 8.22 0.57
CA THR A 110 -1.52 7.74 0.36
C THR A 110 -1.80 7.53 -1.12
N LEU A 111 -1.49 8.53 -1.94
CA LEU A 111 -1.63 8.43 -3.38
C LEU A 111 -0.83 7.25 -3.95
N LEU A 112 0.41 7.06 -3.53
CA LEU A 112 1.27 5.96 -3.98
C LEU A 112 0.75 4.60 -3.51
N GLY A 113 0.23 4.51 -2.27
CA GLY A 113 -0.30 3.26 -1.71
C GLY A 113 -1.57 2.77 -2.42
N THR A 114 -2.42 3.69 -2.87
CA THR A 114 -3.65 3.39 -3.63
C THR A 114 -3.40 3.28 -5.14
N TYR A 115 -2.34 3.92 -5.62
CA TYR A 115 -2.01 4.03 -7.05
C TYR A 115 -1.91 2.68 -7.77
N THR A 116 -1.33 1.66 -7.12
CA THR A 116 -1.20 0.33 -7.74
C THR A 116 -2.57 -0.26 -8.10
N GLY A 117 -3.57 -0.07 -7.24
CA GLY A 117 -4.94 -0.47 -7.51
C GLY A 117 -5.57 0.32 -8.65
N VAL A 118 -5.30 1.63 -8.72
CA VAL A 118 -5.73 2.48 -9.85
C VAL A 118 -5.09 2.03 -11.15
N LEU A 119 -3.78 1.76 -11.15
CA LEU A 119 -3.04 1.32 -12.32
C LEU A 119 -3.61 0.01 -12.90
N ILE A 120 -3.85 -0.98 -12.04
CA ILE A 120 -4.41 -2.27 -12.42
C ILE A 120 -5.86 -2.10 -12.91
N GLY A 121 -6.68 -1.35 -12.18
CA GLY A 121 -8.08 -1.09 -12.52
C GLY A 121 -8.29 -0.23 -13.77
N ALA A 122 -7.24 0.47 -14.24
CA ALA A 122 -7.28 1.23 -15.49
C ALA A 122 -6.98 0.36 -16.73
N THR A 123 -6.72 -0.93 -16.57
CA THR A 123 -6.49 -1.87 -17.69
C THR A 123 -7.82 -2.42 -18.22
N ALA A 124 -7.81 -2.92 -19.44
CA ALA A 124 -8.96 -3.58 -20.07
C ALA A 124 -9.18 -5.04 -19.60
N ILE A 125 -8.48 -5.49 -18.54
CA ILE A 125 -8.62 -6.85 -18.01
C ILE A 125 -9.91 -6.95 -17.21
N PRO A 126 -10.85 -7.86 -17.59
CA PRO A 126 -12.22 -7.87 -17.06
C PRO A 126 -12.32 -7.89 -15.53
N ALA A 127 -11.61 -8.80 -14.87
CA ALA A 127 -11.64 -8.91 -13.41
C ALA A 127 -11.11 -7.67 -12.69
N TRP A 128 -10.10 -7.00 -13.24
CA TRP A 128 -9.55 -5.77 -12.65
C TRP A 128 -10.43 -4.55 -12.93
N PHE A 129 -10.97 -4.46 -14.15
CA PHE A 129 -11.87 -3.38 -14.52
C PHE A 129 -13.17 -3.40 -13.71
N LEU A 130 -13.73 -4.59 -13.48
CA LEU A 130 -14.92 -4.76 -12.63
C LEU A 130 -14.68 -4.25 -11.20
N HIS A 131 -13.48 -4.53 -10.64
CA HIS A 131 -13.11 -4.17 -9.28
C HIS A 131 -12.27 -2.87 -9.18
N ARG A 132 -12.33 -2.00 -10.20
CA ARG A 132 -11.52 -0.77 -10.31
C ARG A 132 -11.65 0.22 -9.13
N VAL A 133 -12.76 0.18 -8.38
CA VAL A 133 -12.96 0.99 -7.18
C VAL A 133 -12.47 0.25 -5.94
N LEU A 134 -12.67 -1.06 -5.88
CA LEU A 134 -12.25 -1.89 -4.76
C LEU A 134 -10.74 -1.99 -4.64
N LEU A 135 -10.04 -2.20 -5.75
CA LEU A 135 -8.59 -2.43 -5.78
C LEU A 135 -7.76 -1.30 -5.14
N PRO A 136 -8.01 0.00 -5.42
CA PRO A 136 -7.33 1.09 -4.74
C PRO A 136 -7.56 1.09 -3.23
N ILE A 137 -8.78 0.81 -2.78
CA ILE A 137 -9.14 0.76 -1.36
C ILE A 137 -8.41 -0.41 -0.69
N HIS A 138 -8.53 -1.60 -1.25
CA HIS A 138 -7.85 -2.80 -0.76
C HIS A 138 -6.33 -2.59 -0.65
N PHE A 139 -5.67 -2.14 -1.73
CA PHE A 139 -4.22 -1.92 -1.70
C PHE A 139 -3.79 -0.80 -0.75
N GLY A 140 -4.64 0.22 -0.59
CA GLY A 140 -4.43 1.28 0.38
C GLY A 140 -4.49 0.76 1.82
N VAL A 141 -5.53 0.01 2.16
CA VAL A 141 -5.74 -0.57 3.50
C VAL A 141 -4.69 -1.63 3.80
N ALA A 142 -4.44 -2.57 2.87
CA ALA A 142 -3.37 -3.56 2.99
C ALA A 142 -2.01 -2.90 3.20
N GLY A 143 -1.72 -1.80 2.49
CA GLY A 143 -0.50 -1.02 2.67
C GLY A 143 -0.41 -0.35 4.03
N LEU A 144 -1.52 0.19 4.56
CA LEU A 144 -1.57 0.81 5.89
C LEU A 144 -1.36 -0.24 6.99
N GLY A 145 -2.09 -1.35 6.92
CA GLY A 145 -1.94 -2.46 7.86
C GLY A 145 -0.56 -3.09 7.82
N SER A 146 0.03 -3.25 6.63
CA SER A 146 1.40 -3.76 6.47
C SER A 146 2.44 -2.80 7.09
N ALA A 147 2.25 -1.49 6.94
CA ALA A 147 3.13 -0.50 7.56
C ALA A 147 3.04 -0.54 9.09
N ALA A 148 1.83 -0.67 9.64
CA ALA A 148 1.62 -0.85 11.07
C ALA A 148 2.27 -2.15 11.57
N ALA A 149 2.03 -3.28 10.88
CA ALA A 149 2.59 -4.58 11.21
C ALA A 149 4.13 -4.57 11.22
N LEU A 150 4.77 -3.93 10.24
CA LEU A 150 6.23 -3.79 10.21
C LEU A 150 6.75 -2.98 11.39
N LEU A 151 6.10 -1.88 11.75
CA LEU A 151 6.48 -1.07 12.91
C LEU A 151 6.33 -1.84 14.22
N GLU A 152 5.25 -2.63 14.36
CA GLU A 152 5.03 -3.50 15.53
C GLU A 152 6.12 -4.56 15.66
N LEU A 153 6.53 -5.18 14.53
CA LEU A 153 7.63 -6.17 14.51
C LEU A 153 9.00 -5.53 14.79
N LEU A 154 9.18 -4.26 14.42
CA LEU A 154 10.38 -3.47 14.77
C LEU A 154 10.39 -2.99 16.23
N GLY A 155 9.41 -3.41 17.04
CA GLY A 155 9.37 -3.15 18.47
C GLY A 155 8.54 -1.92 18.88
N GLN A 156 7.91 -1.22 17.93
CA GLN A 156 7.03 -0.09 18.22
C GLN A 156 5.65 -0.59 18.71
N ARG A 157 5.50 -0.75 20.03
CA ARG A 157 4.27 -1.31 20.64
C ARG A 157 3.46 -0.22 21.33
N ILE A 158 2.74 0.57 20.57
CA ILE A 158 1.84 1.61 21.09
C ILE A 158 0.38 1.29 20.74
N ALA A 159 -0.55 1.68 21.61
CA ALA A 159 -1.98 1.41 21.42
C ALA A 159 -2.54 1.96 20.09
N PRO A 160 -2.20 3.20 19.64
CA PRO A 160 -2.66 3.69 18.33
C PRO A 160 -2.22 2.82 17.15
N LEU A 161 -1.01 2.25 17.19
CA LEU A 161 -0.51 1.39 16.12
C LEU A 161 -1.31 0.08 16.04
N ASN A 162 -1.58 -0.53 17.19
CA ASN A 162 -2.45 -1.70 17.27
C ASN A 162 -3.88 -1.38 16.79
N ALA A 163 -4.41 -0.18 17.09
CA ALA A 163 -5.72 0.26 16.59
C ALA A 163 -5.74 0.36 15.05
N ILE A 164 -4.67 0.88 14.43
CA ILE A 164 -4.53 0.89 12.97
C ILE A 164 -4.53 -0.55 12.42
N GLY A 165 -3.84 -1.47 13.07
CA GLY A 165 -3.84 -2.87 12.70
C GLY A 165 -5.21 -3.53 12.83
N PHE A 166 -5.98 -3.24 13.89
CA PHE A 166 -7.37 -3.67 14.03
C PHE A 166 -8.25 -3.11 12.92
N PHE A 167 -8.15 -1.81 12.66
CA PHE A 167 -8.89 -1.16 11.58
C PHE A 167 -8.61 -1.80 10.23
N ALA A 168 -7.34 -1.99 9.88
CA ALA A 168 -6.95 -2.60 8.62
C ALA A 168 -7.49 -4.04 8.50
N ALA A 169 -7.32 -4.88 9.54
CA ALA A 169 -7.81 -6.24 9.53
C ALA A 169 -9.35 -6.32 9.46
N THR A 170 -10.07 -5.36 10.06
CA THR A 170 -11.53 -5.28 9.98
C THR A 170 -11.98 -4.96 8.55
N ILE A 171 -11.33 -4.00 7.89
CA ILE A 171 -11.66 -3.64 6.49
C ILE A 171 -11.34 -4.82 5.56
N GLU A 172 -10.18 -5.47 5.71
CA GLU A 172 -9.83 -6.67 4.90
C GLU A 172 -10.85 -7.79 5.11
N SER A 173 -11.33 -8.00 6.34
CA SER A 173 -12.42 -8.96 6.63
C SER A 173 -13.73 -8.58 5.94
N ALA A 174 -14.08 -7.30 5.92
CA ALA A 174 -15.26 -6.80 5.24
C ALA A 174 -15.14 -6.93 3.71
N LEU A 175 -13.95 -6.69 3.17
CA LEU A 175 -13.66 -6.86 1.74
C LEU A 175 -13.75 -8.34 1.33
N LEU A 176 -13.22 -9.26 2.14
CA LEU A 176 -13.37 -10.70 1.92
C LEU A 176 -14.85 -11.10 1.91
N PHE A 177 -15.62 -10.63 2.89
CA PHE A 177 -17.06 -10.91 2.95
C PHE A 177 -17.79 -10.37 1.72
N TRP A 178 -17.52 -9.12 1.34
CA TRP A 178 -18.09 -8.53 0.15
C TRP A 178 -17.73 -9.32 -1.11
N LEU A 179 -16.47 -9.68 -1.30
CA LEU A 179 -15.99 -10.43 -2.45
C LEU A 179 -16.62 -11.84 -2.55
N THR A 180 -16.97 -12.46 -1.40
CA THR A 180 -17.64 -13.77 -1.39
C THR A 180 -19.13 -13.68 -1.72
N MET A 181 -19.78 -12.54 -1.44
CA MET A 181 -21.20 -12.31 -1.71
C MET A 181 -21.44 -11.79 -3.13
N ASP A 182 -20.47 -11.05 -3.67
CA ASP A 182 -20.58 -10.43 -4.98
C ASP A 182 -20.26 -11.44 -6.08
N LYS A 183 -21.23 -11.74 -6.94
CA LYS A 183 -21.12 -12.71 -8.03
C LYS A 183 -21.58 -12.06 -9.33
N HIS A 184 -20.68 -11.44 -10.04
CA HIS A 184 -20.96 -10.69 -11.27
C HIS A 184 -20.58 -11.48 -12.54
N GLY A 185 -21.27 -12.57 -12.82
CA GLY A 185 -21.24 -13.23 -14.14
C GLY A 185 -19.87 -13.78 -14.58
N ALA A 186 -19.58 -13.70 -15.87
CA ALA A 186 -18.40 -14.31 -16.50
C ALA A 186 -17.06 -13.72 -16.01
N ALA A 187 -17.02 -12.40 -15.74
CA ALA A 187 -15.80 -11.74 -15.31
C ALA A 187 -15.31 -12.20 -13.91
N ASP A 188 -16.23 -12.67 -13.07
CA ASP A 188 -15.94 -13.17 -11.71
C ASP A 188 -15.56 -14.65 -11.64
N ARG A 189 -15.70 -15.40 -12.74
CA ARG A 189 -15.32 -16.82 -12.77
C ARG A 189 -13.87 -17.05 -12.36
N ALA A 190 -12.97 -16.18 -12.76
CA ALA A 190 -11.55 -16.27 -12.40
C ALA A 190 -11.33 -16.19 -10.88
N ILE A 191 -12.21 -15.49 -10.14
CA ILE A 191 -12.16 -15.35 -8.68
C ILE A 191 -12.84 -16.53 -7.97
N HIS A 192 -13.92 -17.06 -8.53
CA HIS A 192 -14.75 -18.04 -7.84
C HIS A 192 -14.47 -19.49 -8.24
N GLU A 193 -14.09 -19.76 -9.49
CA GLU A 193 -13.98 -21.11 -10.03
C GLU A 193 -12.54 -21.57 -10.26
N HIS A 194 -11.57 -20.63 -10.39
CA HIS A 194 -10.17 -20.98 -10.65
C HIS A 194 -9.32 -21.02 -9.38
N SER A 195 -8.24 -21.79 -9.45
CA SER A 195 -7.24 -21.88 -8.35
C SER A 195 -6.61 -20.53 -7.99
N SER A 196 -6.57 -19.58 -8.91
CA SER A 196 -6.10 -18.21 -8.66
C SER A 196 -6.93 -17.46 -7.62
N GLY A 197 -8.25 -17.70 -7.58
CA GLY A 197 -9.12 -17.09 -6.58
C GLY A 197 -8.86 -17.60 -5.15
N TRP A 198 -8.36 -18.81 -5.00
CA TRP A 198 -7.96 -19.33 -3.69
C TRP A 198 -6.82 -18.52 -3.07
N LEU A 199 -5.89 -18.01 -3.88
CA LEU A 199 -4.82 -17.14 -3.38
C LEU A 199 -5.37 -15.85 -2.77
N ILE A 200 -6.38 -15.22 -3.42
CA ILE A 200 -7.04 -14.05 -2.86
C ILE A 200 -7.69 -14.42 -1.53
N ARG A 201 -8.49 -15.48 -1.49
CA ARG A 201 -9.21 -15.90 -0.27
C ARG A 201 -8.27 -16.23 0.88
N ILE A 202 -7.21 -16.98 0.63
CA ILE A 202 -6.20 -17.31 1.65
C ILE A 202 -5.52 -16.02 2.13
N GLY A 203 -5.12 -15.15 1.21
CA GLY A 203 -4.52 -13.86 1.54
C GLY A 203 -5.42 -13.02 2.44
N GLU A 204 -6.69 -12.86 2.06
CA GLU A 204 -7.68 -12.11 2.81
C GLU A 204 -8.03 -12.73 4.17
N ILE A 205 -8.08 -14.07 4.28
CA ILE A 205 -8.28 -14.75 5.58
C ILE A 205 -7.11 -14.46 6.51
N LEU A 206 -5.88 -14.48 6.00
CA LEU A 206 -4.68 -14.22 6.81
C LEU A 206 -4.56 -12.75 7.23
N SER A 207 -4.87 -11.79 6.33
CA SER A 207 -4.77 -10.36 6.63
C SER A 207 -6.00 -9.82 7.36
N GLY A 208 -7.17 -10.39 7.15
CA GLY A 208 -8.44 -9.99 7.77
C GLY A 208 -8.75 -10.81 9.03
N PRO A 209 -9.64 -11.83 8.93
CA PRO A 209 -10.20 -12.51 10.10
C PRO A 209 -9.14 -13.11 11.04
N LEU A 210 -8.10 -13.77 10.51
CA LEU A 210 -7.06 -14.37 11.34
C LEU A 210 -6.25 -13.30 12.08
N ALA A 211 -5.81 -12.25 11.39
CA ALA A 211 -5.09 -11.15 12.02
C ALA A 211 -5.94 -10.45 13.09
N LEU A 212 -7.26 -10.29 12.82
CA LEU A 212 -8.21 -9.71 13.77
C LEU A 212 -8.32 -10.56 15.05
N VAL A 213 -8.52 -11.87 14.91
CA VAL A 213 -8.60 -12.81 16.05
C VAL A 213 -7.32 -12.82 16.85
N LEU A 214 -6.16 -12.89 16.20
CA LEU A 214 -4.87 -12.86 16.88
C LEU A 214 -4.65 -11.55 17.67
N ARG A 215 -5.07 -10.41 17.12
CA ARG A 215 -5.03 -9.11 17.84
C ARG A 215 -5.97 -9.11 19.03
N PHE A 216 -7.17 -9.67 18.91
CA PHE A 216 -8.14 -9.76 20.00
C PHE A 216 -7.57 -10.54 21.19
N PHE A 217 -6.80 -11.59 20.94
CA PHE A 217 -6.10 -12.36 21.98
C PHE A 217 -4.76 -11.73 22.43
N GLY A 218 -4.43 -10.52 21.97
CA GLY A 218 -3.19 -9.84 22.35
C GLY A 218 -1.92 -10.39 21.71
N LEU A 219 -2.04 -11.30 20.73
CA LEU A 219 -0.93 -11.92 20.01
C LEU A 219 -0.45 -11.02 18.85
N VAL A 220 -0.14 -9.75 19.18
CA VAL A 220 0.18 -8.70 18.19
C VAL A 220 1.29 -9.11 17.20
N PRO A 221 2.43 -9.69 17.62
CA PRO A 221 3.47 -10.07 16.65
C PRO A 221 3.01 -11.14 15.64
N LEU A 222 2.22 -12.12 16.10
CA LEU A 222 1.66 -13.16 15.22
C LEU A 222 0.62 -12.56 14.27
N ALA A 223 -0.21 -11.64 14.75
CA ALA A 223 -1.16 -10.90 13.92
C ALA A 223 -0.45 -10.08 12.85
N ALA A 224 0.65 -9.42 13.20
CA ALA A 224 1.46 -8.65 12.27
C ALA A 224 2.08 -9.52 11.17
N ILE A 225 2.64 -10.68 11.53
CA ILE A 225 3.19 -11.65 10.58
C ILE A 225 2.08 -12.20 9.68
N SER A 226 0.94 -12.60 10.25
CA SER A 226 -0.22 -13.09 9.51
C SER A 226 -0.71 -12.06 8.49
N PHE A 227 -0.83 -10.79 8.92
CA PHE A 227 -1.25 -9.69 8.05
C PHE A 227 -0.29 -9.48 6.88
N LEU A 228 1.02 -9.44 7.13
CA LEU A 228 2.03 -9.25 6.08
C LEU A 228 2.02 -10.37 5.04
N ILE A 229 1.96 -11.62 5.50
CA ILE A 229 1.89 -12.79 4.63
C ILE A 229 0.58 -12.76 3.83
N GLY A 230 -0.54 -12.46 4.48
CA GLY A 230 -1.84 -12.36 3.85
C GLY A 230 -1.89 -11.28 2.77
N ALA A 231 -1.42 -10.07 3.09
CA ALA A 231 -1.35 -8.97 2.13
C ALA A 231 -0.46 -9.28 0.92
N LEU A 232 0.64 -10.02 1.12
CA LEU A 232 1.51 -10.45 0.03
C LEU A 232 0.81 -11.47 -0.86
N ILE A 233 0.23 -12.52 -0.28
CA ILE A 233 -0.48 -13.59 -1.01
C ILE A 233 -1.66 -13.00 -1.79
N SER A 234 -2.45 -12.12 -1.20
CA SER A 234 -3.58 -11.47 -1.86
C SER A 234 -3.13 -10.68 -3.09
N ARG A 235 -2.03 -9.94 -3.01
CA ARG A 235 -1.48 -9.20 -4.16
C ARG A 235 -1.08 -10.12 -5.32
N PHE A 236 -0.42 -11.25 -5.04
CA PHE A 236 -0.13 -12.26 -6.04
C PHE A 236 -1.41 -12.90 -6.59
N GLY A 237 -2.41 -13.12 -5.76
CA GLY A 237 -3.72 -13.61 -6.15
C GLY A 237 -4.41 -12.70 -7.16
N TRP A 238 -4.43 -11.39 -6.93
CA TRP A 238 -5.00 -10.41 -7.87
C TRP A 238 -4.28 -10.39 -9.22
N ILE A 239 -2.94 -10.54 -9.23
CA ILE A 239 -2.17 -10.64 -10.48
C ILE A 239 -2.54 -11.94 -11.23
N ALA A 240 -2.63 -13.07 -10.51
CA ALA A 240 -2.99 -14.36 -11.09
C ALA A 240 -4.41 -14.36 -11.68
N VAL A 241 -5.38 -13.83 -10.94
CA VAL A 241 -6.77 -13.69 -11.39
C VAL A 241 -6.87 -12.82 -12.65
N GLY A 242 -6.11 -11.72 -12.71
CA GLY A 242 -6.08 -10.89 -13.91
C GLY A 242 -5.57 -11.63 -15.14
N LYS A 243 -4.51 -12.44 -15.00
CA LYS A 243 -4.00 -13.27 -16.11
C LYS A 243 -5.04 -14.28 -16.61
N VAL A 244 -5.74 -14.95 -15.69
CA VAL A 244 -6.78 -15.94 -16.03
C VAL A 244 -7.97 -15.25 -16.70
N SER A 245 -8.49 -14.17 -16.12
CA SER A 245 -9.62 -13.41 -16.66
C SER A 245 -9.32 -12.80 -18.04
N GLY A 246 -8.09 -12.33 -18.28
CA GLY A 246 -7.68 -11.77 -19.57
C GLY A 246 -7.50 -12.81 -20.67
N SER A 247 -7.37 -14.09 -20.33
CA SER A 247 -7.30 -15.21 -21.30
C SER A 247 -8.63 -15.93 -21.54
N ASP A 248 -9.69 -15.58 -20.78
CA ASP A 248 -11.03 -16.15 -20.97
C ASP A 248 -11.85 -15.30 -21.95
N PRO A 249 -12.20 -15.84 -23.16
CA PRO A 249 -12.94 -15.11 -24.17
C PRO A 249 -14.32 -14.62 -23.70
N GLU A 250 -15.04 -15.42 -22.91
CA GLU A 250 -16.36 -15.03 -22.43
C GLU A 250 -16.29 -13.86 -21.44
N SER A 251 -15.27 -13.82 -20.57
CA SER A 251 -15.01 -12.70 -19.66
C SER A 251 -14.72 -11.40 -20.44
N VAL A 252 -13.95 -11.49 -21.53
CA VAL A 252 -13.58 -10.33 -22.35
C VAL A 252 -14.83 -9.78 -23.06
N PHE A 253 -15.62 -10.63 -23.72
CA PHE A 253 -16.86 -10.18 -24.40
C PHE A 253 -17.95 -9.68 -23.44
N ALA A 254 -17.99 -10.18 -22.20
CA ALA A 254 -18.94 -9.68 -21.20
C ALA A 254 -18.59 -8.27 -20.69
N ALA A 255 -17.30 -7.92 -20.69
CA ALA A 255 -16.82 -6.59 -20.24
C ALA A 255 -17.00 -5.48 -21.30
N GLU A 256 -17.25 -5.84 -22.58
CA GLU A 256 -17.50 -4.91 -23.69
C GLU A 256 -18.96 -4.50 -23.83
N ARG A 257 -19.88 -5.11 -23.09
CA ARG A 257 -21.32 -4.80 -23.07
C ARG A 257 -21.69 -3.91 -21.87
#